data_7cb96227df364eab72079832d58264e8
#
_entry.id   7cb96227df364eab72079832d58264e8
#
_cell.length_a   1.000
_cell.length_b   1.000
_cell.length_c   1.000
_cell.angle_alpha   90.00
_cell.angle_beta   90.00
_cell.angle_gamma   90.00
#
_symmetry.space_group_name_H-M   'P 1'
#
loop_
_entity.id
_entity.type
_entity.pdbx_description
1 polymer ?
#
loop_
_entity_poly.entity_id
_entity_poly.type
_entity_poly.pdbx_seq_one_letter_code
_entity_poly.pdbx_strand_id
1 'polypeptide(L)'
;SALPGNPELVQPWLLGSSSQSGIWAAERGLPYMFADFIHAAGEPVAQRYRRDFKPSVRCLQPRQGVALQVICAATDEQARLLATSYGMRLIHMHSGRRLDKVPSVPSALQFFAEHDLPPSTLPAGRRAVIGSPARVREQIETLAAAYGAEEVMLVSIIHEHAARMRSYELIAREFALF
;
A
#
# COMPACT_ATOMS: atom_id res chain seq x y z
N SER A 1 -24.97 8.41 -11.77
CA SER A 1 -24.12 9.29 -12.60
C SER A 1 -23.29 10.18 -11.70
N ALA A 2 -22.01 10.26 -11.93
CA ALA A 2 -21.16 11.23 -11.26
C ALA A 2 -21.43 12.63 -11.83
N LEU A 3 -21.96 13.50 -11.02
CA LEU A 3 -22.29 14.88 -11.37
C LEU A 3 -21.79 15.83 -10.27
N PRO A 4 -21.51 17.06 -10.61
CA PRO A 4 -21.25 17.65 -11.91
C PRO A 4 -19.78 17.49 -12.25
N GLY A 5 -19.39 17.42 -13.46
CA GLY A 5 -17.99 17.40 -13.82
C GLY A 5 -17.77 17.51 -15.31
N ASN A 6 -16.62 18.03 -15.66
CA ASN A 6 -16.07 17.80 -16.98
C ASN A 6 -15.31 16.46 -16.96
N PRO A 7 -15.86 15.38 -17.52
CA PRO A 7 -15.22 14.06 -17.46
C PRO A 7 -13.86 14.02 -18.19
N GLU A 8 -13.58 15.02 -19.03
CA GLU A 8 -12.30 15.15 -19.71
C GLU A 8 -11.17 15.63 -18.80
N LEU A 9 -11.50 16.30 -17.70
CA LEU A 9 -10.52 16.74 -16.70
C LEU A 9 -10.12 15.67 -15.69
N VAL A 10 -10.87 14.57 -15.61
CA VAL A 10 -10.56 13.47 -14.69
C VAL A 10 -9.60 12.49 -15.35
N GLN A 11 -8.43 12.32 -14.76
CA GLN A 11 -7.48 11.29 -15.17
C GLN A 11 -7.79 9.98 -14.42
N PRO A 12 -8.39 8.98 -15.06
CA PRO A 12 -8.62 7.68 -14.42
C PRO A 12 -7.31 6.89 -14.31
N TRP A 13 -7.12 6.23 -13.17
CA TRP A 13 -6.05 5.27 -12.93
C TRP A 13 -6.63 3.87 -12.79
N LEU A 14 -5.96 2.87 -13.35
CA LEU A 14 -6.29 1.48 -13.08
C LEU A 14 -5.47 0.98 -11.90
N LEU A 15 -6.15 0.59 -10.82
CA LEU A 15 -5.55 -0.03 -9.63
C LEU A 15 -5.73 -1.55 -9.69
N GLY A 16 -4.67 -2.31 -9.46
CA GLY A 16 -4.77 -3.76 -9.39
C GLY A 16 -3.50 -4.44 -8.87
N SER A 17 -3.62 -5.70 -8.47
CA SER A 17 -2.54 -6.52 -7.90
C SER A 17 -2.25 -7.80 -8.71
N SER A 18 -2.65 -7.84 -9.97
CA SER A 18 -2.49 -9.00 -10.85
C SER A 18 -1.85 -8.63 -12.17
N SER A 19 -1.25 -9.61 -12.84
CA SER A 19 -0.72 -9.44 -14.20
C SER A 19 -1.79 -8.95 -15.17
N GLN A 20 -3.04 -9.43 -15.02
CA GLN A 20 -4.14 -9.06 -15.91
C GLN A 20 -4.48 -7.57 -15.81
N SER A 21 -4.45 -6.97 -14.61
CA SER A 21 -4.70 -5.55 -14.43
C SER A 21 -3.64 -4.68 -15.11
N GLY A 22 -2.37 -5.09 -15.05
CA GLY A 22 -1.28 -4.43 -15.77
C GLY A 22 -1.44 -4.50 -17.30
N ILE A 23 -1.85 -5.66 -17.83
CA ILE A 23 -2.14 -5.86 -19.26
C ILE A 23 -3.27 -4.92 -19.70
N TRP A 24 -4.39 -4.89 -18.98
CA TRP A 24 -5.52 -4.01 -19.32
C TRP A 24 -5.15 -2.53 -19.28
N ALA A 25 -4.36 -2.11 -18.29
CA ALA A 25 -3.88 -0.73 -18.21
C ALA A 25 -3.03 -0.37 -19.44
N ALA A 26 -2.09 -1.25 -19.81
CA ALA A 26 -1.23 -1.06 -20.97
C ALA A 26 -2.03 -1.00 -22.29
N GLU A 27 -2.95 -1.94 -22.50
CA GLU A 27 -3.76 -2.02 -23.72
C GLU A 27 -4.70 -0.82 -23.91
N ARG A 28 -5.22 -0.26 -22.78
CA ARG A 28 -6.14 0.87 -22.78
C ARG A 28 -5.45 2.22 -22.69
N GLY A 29 -4.12 2.26 -22.59
CA GLY A 29 -3.36 3.49 -22.44
C GLY A 29 -3.76 4.26 -21.18
N LEU A 30 -3.88 3.57 -20.04
CA LEU A 30 -4.24 4.17 -18.75
C LEU A 30 -3.03 4.17 -17.81
N PRO A 31 -2.88 5.20 -16.96
CA PRO A 31 -1.99 5.13 -15.81
C PRO A 31 -2.30 3.90 -14.94
N TYR A 32 -1.27 3.26 -14.41
CA TYR A 32 -1.39 2.04 -13.64
C TYR A 32 -0.80 2.18 -12.24
N MET A 33 -1.59 1.82 -11.24
CA MET A 33 -1.20 1.74 -9.83
C MET A 33 -1.17 0.28 -9.40
N PHE A 34 0.02 -0.26 -9.12
CA PHE A 34 0.09 -1.62 -8.58
C PHE A 34 -0.23 -1.64 -7.09
N ALA A 35 -1.17 -2.46 -6.67
CA ALA A 35 -1.60 -2.61 -5.29
C ALA A 35 -0.70 -3.59 -4.52
N ASP A 36 0.52 -3.17 -4.17
CA ASP A 36 1.48 -3.97 -3.40
C ASP A 36 0.93 -4.36 -2.03
N PHE A 37 0.10 -3.52 -1.43
CA PHE A 37 -0.58 -3.82 -0.16
C PHE A 37 -1.54 -5.01 -0.22
N ILE A 38 -1.92 -5.45 -1.43
CA ILE A 38 -2.73 -6.66 -1.64
C ILE A 38 -1.84 -7.85 -1.93
N HIS A 39 -0.86 -7.68 -2.80
CA HIS A 39 0.07 -8.73 -3.21
C HIS A 39 1.44 -8.11 -3.46
N ALA A 40 2.45 -8.51 -2.71
CA ALA A 40 3.82 -8.06 -2.91
C ALA A 40 4.45 -8.68 -4.18
N ALA A 41 5.62 -8.16 -4.58
CA ALA A 41 6.37 -8.63 -5.75
C ALA A 41 5.66 -8.40 -7.10
N GLY A 42 5.12 -7.20 -7.30
CA GLY A 42 4.50 -6.77 -8.56
C GLY A 42 5.45 -6.07 -9.52
N GLU A 43 6.74 -5.99 -9.21
CA GLU A 43 7.76 -5.33 -10.03
C GLU A 43 7.78 -5.86 -11.49
N PRO A 44 7.67 -7.18 -11.75
CA PRO A 44 7.57 -7.70 -13.11
C PRO A 44 6.30 -7.25 -13.85
N VAL A 45 5.20 -7.07 -13.12
CA VAL A 45 3.93 -6.55 -13.70
C VAL A 45 4.10 -5.08 -14.10
N ALA A 46 4.73 -4.28 -13.25
CA ALA A 46 5.03 -2.88 -13.54
C ALA A 46 5.98 -2.73 -14.75
N GLN A 47 7.01 -3.56 -14.84
CA GLN A 47 7.93 -3.59 -15.99
C GLN A 47 7.20 -3.97 -17.28
N ARG A 48 6.36 -5.00 -17.23
CA ARG A 48 5.56 -5.44 -18.37
C ARG A 48 4.59 -4.35 -18.81
N TYR A 49 3.88 -3.70 -17.86
CA TYR A 49 2.99 -2.59 -18.17
C TYR A 49 3.70 -1.50 -18.98
N ARG A 50 4.89 -1.04 -18.54
CA ARG A 50 5.65 0.00 -19.23
C ARG A 50 6.09 -0.43 -20.62
N ARG A 51 6.56 -1.69 -20.76
CA ARG A 51 7.03 -2.22 -22.06
C ARG A 51 5.91 -2.35 -23.09
N ASP A 52 4.73 -2.81 -22.64
CA ASP A 52 3.61 -3.17 -23.51
C ASP A 52 2.58 -2.03 -23.63
N PHE A 53 2.88 -0.83 -23.06
CA PHE A 53 1.97 0.32 -23.03
C PHE A 53 1.64 0.83 -24.42
N LYS A 54 0.34 1.05 -24.67
CA LYS A 54 -0.17 1.66 -25.90
C LYS A 54 -0.69 3.08 -25.61
N PRO A 55 -0.12 4.13 -26.22
CA PRO A 55 -0.60 5.49 -26.00
C PRO A 55 -2.09 5.66 -26.29
N SER A 56 -2.75 6.49 -25.49
CA SER A 56 -4.14 6.91 -25.69
C SER A 56 -4.25 8.43 -25.72
N VAL A 57 -5.40 8.95 -26.08
CA VAL A 57 -5.70 10.39 -26.04
C VAL A 57 -5.59 10.99 -24.64
N ARG A 58 -5.68 10.17 -23.58
CA ARG A 58 -5.61 10.57 -22.17
C ARG A 58 -4.23 10.39 -21.54
N CYS A 59 -3.42 9.51 -22.13
CA CYS A 59 -2.10 9.18 -21.57
C CYS A 59 -1.15 8.82 -22.71
N LEU A 60 -0.22 9.70 -23.01
CA LEU A 60 0.72 9.54 -24.12
C LEU A 60 1.93 8.67 -23.78
N GLN A 61 2.24 8.55 -22.48
CA GLN A 61 3.37 7.76 -21.97
C GLN A 61 2.90 6.94 -20.75
N PRO A 62 3.53 5.78 -20.48
CA PRO A 62 3.16 4.99 -19.32
C PRO A 62 3.44 5.77 -18.03
N ARG A 63 2.44 5.86 -17.16
CA ARG A 63 2.55 6.42 -15.80
C ARG A 63 2.36 5.31 -14.80
N GLN A 64 3.42 5.04 -14.02
CA GLN A 64 3.44 3.94 -13.06
C GLN A 64 3.38 4.48 -11.63
N GLY A 65 2.48 3.92 -10.84
CA GLY A 65 2.43 4.12 -9.40
C GLY A 65 2.45 2.81 -8.62
N VAL A 66 2.70 2.91 -7.33
CA VAL A 66 2.61 1.79 -6.39
C VAL A 66 1.83 2.19 -5.14
N ALA A 67 0.92 1.33 -4.70
CA ALA A 67 0.17 1.52 -3.47
C ALA A 67 0.73 0.59 -2.37
N LEU A 68 1.23 1.19 -1.29
CA LEU A 68 1.95 0.53 -0.20
C LEU A 68 1.15 0.57 1.11
N GLN A 69 1.16 -0.52 1.88
CA GLN A 69 0.77 -0.50 3.28
C GLN A 69 1.91 0.11 4.09
N VAL A 70 1.64 1.19 4.81
CA VAL A 70 2.66 1.91 5.59
C VAL A 70 2.16 2.17 7.01
N ILE A 71 3.01 1.92 8.00
CA ILE A 71 2.77 2.23 9.41
C ILE A 71 4.01 2.94 9.96
N CYS A 72 3.87 4.24 10.18
CA CYS A 72 4.93 5.09 10.71
C CYS A 72 4.60 5.52 12.15
N ALA A 73 5.61 5.48 13.02
CA ALA A 73 5.54 6.02 14.37
C ALA A 73 6.83 6.74 14.73
N ALA A 74 6.92 7.38 15.91
CA ALA A 74 8.12 8.11 16.32
C ALA A 74 9.34 7.19 16.44
N THR A 75 9.16 5.91 16.79
CA THR A 75 10.23 4.89 16.85
C THR A 75 9.82 3.62 16.12
N ASP A 76 10.81 2.82 15.74
CA ASP A 76 10.58 1.51 15.09
C ASP A 76 9.80 0.57 16.01
N GLU A 77 10.01 0.60 17.32
CA GLU A 77 9.31 -0.23 18.31
C GLU A 77 7.83 0.12 18.35
N GLN A 78 7.50 1.41 18.39
CA GLN A 78 6.12 1.88 18.37
C GLN A 78 5.42 1.51 17.05
N ALA A 79 6.12 1.64 15.92
CA ALA A 79 5.58 1.27 14.62
C ALA A 79 5.28 -0.23 14.53
N ARG A 80 6.20 -1.10 15.03
CA ARG A 80 5.98 -2.55 15.10
C ARG A 80 4.82 -2.91 16.01
N LEU A 81 4.67 -2.22 17.14
CA LEU A 81 3.55 -2.41 18.06
C LEU A 81 2.21 -2.09 17.37
N LEU A 82 2.09 -0.96 16.69
CA LEU A 82 0.89 -0.58 15.93
C LEU A 82 0.60 -1.58 14.80
N ALA A 83 1.63 -2.13 14.17
CA ALA A 83 1.50 -3.08 13.08
C ALA A 83 0.91 -4.44 13.48
N THR A 84 0.93 -4.79 14.77
CA THR A 84 0.32 -6.04 15.25
C THR A 84 -1.16 -6.15 14.91
N SER A 85 -1.90 -5.05 15.01
CA SER A 85 -3.33 -4.96 14.63
C SER A 85 -3.56 -5.32 13.15
N TYR A 86 -2.68 -4.84 12.26
CA TYR A 86 -2.72 -5.16 10.84
C TYR A 86 -2.36 -6.62 10.59
N GLY A 87 -1.31 -7.15 11.24
CA GLY A 87 -0.90 -8.55 11.13
C GLY A 87 -2.02 -9.52 11.51
N MET A 88 -2.63 -9.33 12.68
CA MET A 88 -3.77 -10.14 13.13
C MET A 88 -4.93 -10.10 12.12
N ARG A 89 -5.29 -8.89 11.63
CA ARG A 89 -6.35 -8.75 10.62
C ARG A 89 -6.04 -9.53 9.34
N LEU A 90 -4.80 -9.49 8.85
CA LEU A 90 -4.39 -10.22 7.65
C LEU A 90 -4.42 -11.73 7.85
N ILE A 91 -3.97 -12.24 9.01
CA ILE A 91 -4.01 -13.67 9.32
C ILE A 91 -5.46 -14.18 9.33
N HIS A 92 -6.37 -13.44 9.98
CA HIS A 92 -7.79 -13.79 9.94
C HIS A 92 -8.37 -13.77 8.52
N MET A 93 -8.07 -12.75 7.75
CA MET A 93 -8.52 -12.64 6.37
C MET A 93 -8.00 -13.80 5.50
N HIS A 94 -6.75 -14.21 5.70
CA HIS A 94 -6.13 -15.32 4.98
C HIS A 94 -6.76 -16.68 5.34
N SER A 95 -7.21 -16.83 6.58
CA SER A 95 -7.97 -18.03 7.04
C SER A 95 -9.48 -17.98 6.72
N GLY A 96 -9.92 -17.04 5.87
CA GLY A 96 -11.32 -16.90 5.47
C GLY A 96 -12.23 -16.20 6.51
N ARG A 97 -11.67 -15.71 7.61
CA ARG A 97 -12.42 -14.97 8.64
C ARG A 97 -12.35 -13.48 8.38
N ARG A 98 -13.50 -12.80 8.27
CA ARG A 98 -13.56 -11.33 8.22
C ARG A 98 -13.76 -10.79 9.62
N LEU A 99 -12.89 -9.84 9.99
CA LEU A 99 -13.09 -9.02 11.18
C LEU A 99 -13.85 -7.76 10.79
N ASP A 100 -14.91 -7.42 11.50
CA ASP A 100 -15.71 -6.21 11.25
C ASP A 100 -14.91 -4.93 11.50
N LYS A 101 -13.96 -5.00 12.45
CA LYS A 101 -13.10 -3.87 12.83
C LYS A 101 -11.63 -4.29 12.83
N VAL A 102 -10.76 -3.30 12.70
CA VAL A 102 -9.32 -3.52 12.96
C VAL A 102 -9.16 -3.82 14.45
N PRO A 103 -8.49 -4.93 14.83
CA PRO A 103 -8.31 -5.28 16.24
C PRO A 103 -7.44 -4.26 16.97
N SER A 104 -7.65 -4.11 18.28
CA SER A 104 -6.77 -3.28 19.12
C SER A 104 -5.39 -3.93 19.28
N VAL A 105 -4.37 -3.11 19.61
CA VAL A 105 -3.02 -3.64 19.90
C VAL A 105 -3.01 -4.68 21.01
N PRO A 106 -3.68 -4.48 22.18
CA PRO A 106 -3.74 -5.52 23.21
C PRO A 106 -4.36 -6.83 22.71
N SER A 107 -5.47 -6.76 21.96
CA SER A 107 -6.11 -7.96 21.39
C SER A 107 -5.19 -8.66 20.38
N ALA A 108 -4.44 -7.90 19.59
CA ALA A 108 -3.51 -8.48 18.63
C ALA A 108 -2.31 -9.15 19.32
N LEU A 109 -1.74 -8.55 20.35
CA LEU A 109 -0.66 -9.15 21.12
C LEU A 109 -1.10 -10.46 21.81
N GLN A 110 -2.28 -10.47 22.39
CA GLN A 110 -2.86 -11.68 22.98
C GLN A 110 -3.02 -12.78 21.93
N PHE A 111 -3.59 -12.46 20.76
CA PHE A 111 -3.73 -13.40 19.65
C PHE A 111 -2.39 -14.00 19.22
N PHE A 112 -1.34 -13.19 19.05
CA PHE A 112 -0.02 -13.69 18.67
C PHE A 112 0.58 -14.62 19.74
N ALA A 113 0.42 -14.27 21.02
CA ALA A 113 0.87 -15.12 22.14
C ALA A 113 0.12 -16.46 22.20
N GLU A 114 -1.20 -16.45 22.01
CA GLU A 114 -2.04 -17.67 22.04
C GLU A 114 -1.74 -18.63 20.86
N HIS A 115 -1.19 -18.10 19.74
CA HIS A 115 -0.88 -18.90 18.56
C HIS A 115 0.63 -19.17 18.38
N ASP A 116 1.44 -18.80 19.37
CA ASP A 116 2.92 -18.94 19.33
C ASP A 116 3.53 -18.31 18.05
N LEU A 117 3.03 -17.12 17.68
CA LEU A 117 3.48 -16.37 16.51
C LEU A 117 4.21 -15.10 16.93
N PRO A 118 5.33 -14.74 16.23
CA PRO A 118 5.94 -13.43 16.41
C PRO A 118 4.95 -12.30 16.09
N PRO A 119 4.90 -11.20 16.89
CA PRO A 119 3.97 -10.09 16.69
C PRO A 119 4.11 -9.36 15.34
N SER A 120 5.22 -9.55 14.64
CA SER A 120 5.48 -8.98 13.31
C SER A 120 5.08 -9.91 12.15
N THR A 121 4.46 -11.04 12.44
CA THR A 121 4.08 -12.03 11.42
C THR A 121 3.06 -11.47 10.43
N LEU A 122 3.40 -11.56 9.16
CA LEU A 122 2.49 -11.30 8.04
C LEU A 122 2.32 -12.58 7.21
N PRO A 123 1.14 -12.82 6.63
CA PRO A 123 0.94 -13.94 5.70
C PRO A 123 1.87 -13.85 4.48
N ALA A 124 2.16 -14.99 3.89
CA ALA A 124 2.95 -15.06 2.66
C ALA A 124 2.37 -14.19 1.55
N GLY A 125 3.22 -13.54 0.77
CA GLY A 125 2.82 -12.62 -0.29
C GLY A 125 2.33 -11.25 0.19
N ARG A 126 2.43 -10.96 1.49
CA ARG A 126 2.10 -9.66 2.08
C ARG A 126 3.36 -8.90 2.48
N ARG A 127 3.33 -7.59 2.28
CA ARG A 127 4.41 -6.67 2.66
C ARG A 127 3.80 -5.45 3.34
N ALA A 128 4.53 -4.88 4.29
CA ALA A 128 4.21 -3.60 4.88
C ALA A 128 5.50 -2.84 5.17
N VAL A 129 5.50 -1.55 4.92
CA VAL A 129 6.56 -0.61 5.31
C VAL A 129 6.26 -0.18 6.75
N ILE A 130 7.16 -0.52 7.69
CA ILE A 130 6.94 -0.30 9.12
C ILE A 130 8.21 0.29 9.71
N GLY A 131 8.09 1.42 10.43
CA GLY A 131 9.23 2.01 11.09
C GLY A 131 9.07 3.47 11.51
N SER A 132 10.19 4.04 11.96
CA SER A 132 10.38 5.47 12.18
C SER A 132 10.36 6.24 10.85
N PRO A 133 10.21 7.57 10.86
CA PRO A 133 10.10 8.36 9.62
C PRO A 133 11.22 8.10 8.61
N ALA A 134 12.47 8.19 9.05
CA ALA A 134 13.63 7.97 8.18
C ALA A 134 13.65 6.56 7.57
N ARG A 135 13.35 5.53 8.39
CA ARG A 135 13.28 4.14 7.92
C ARG A 135 12.14 3.91 6.94
N VAL A 136 10.99 4.53 7.19
CA VAL A 136 9.83 4.47 6.28
C VAL A 136 10.17 5.14 4.95
N ARG A 137 10.83 6.30 4.97
CA ARG A 137 11.28 6.99 3.76
C ARG A 137 12.20 6.11 2.92
N GLU A 138 13.25 5.55 3.51
CA GLU A 138 14.19 4.66 2.82
C GLU A 138 13.49 3.49 2.14
N GLN A 139 12.55 2.83 2.84
CA GLN A 139 11.78 1.71 2.30
C GLN A 139 10.83 2.13 1.16
N ILE A 140 10.16 3.28 1.30
CA ILE A 140 9.28 3.81 0.24
C ILE A 140 10.10 4.14 -1.01
N GLU A 141 11.23 4.84 -0.88
CA GLU A 141 12.11 5.20 -1.98
C GLU A 141 12.66 3.95 -2.69
N THR A 142 13.06 2.94 -1.92
CA THR A 142 13.54 1.65 -2.45
C THR A 142 12.45 0.94 -3.25
N LEU A 143 11.23 0.87 -2.73
CA LEU A 143 10.11 0.24 -3.42
C LEU A 143 9.67 1.04 -4.65
N ALA A 144 9.58 2.37 -4.53
CA ALA A 144 9.24 3.23 -5.66
C ALA A 144 10.24 3.03 -6.82
N ALA A 145 11.54 2.97 -6.52
CA ALA A 145 12.58 2.70 -7.51
C ALA A 145 12.43 1.31 -8.14
N ALA A 146 12.17 0.27 -7.35
CA ALA A 146 11.99 -1.11 -7.84
C ALA A 146 10.79 -1.24 -8.79
N TYR A 147 9.68 -0.53 -8.48
CA TYR A 147 8.51 -0.46 -9.35
C TYR A 147 8.69 0.52 -10.53
N GLY A 148 9.70 1.39 -10.51
CA GLY A 148 9.81 2.53 -11.41
C GLY A 148 8.58 3.45 -11.28
N ALA A 149 8.11 3.63 -10.04
CA ALA A 149 6.91 4.40 -9.74
C ALA A 149 7.21 5.89 -9.62
N GLU A 150 6.41 6.71 -10.29
CA GLU A 150 6.43 8.17 -10.19
C GLU A 150 5.52 8.67 -9.07
N GLU A 151 4.50 7.86 -8.72
CA GLU A 151 3.54 8.16 -7.67
C GLU A 151 3.46 7.01 -6.66
N VAL A 152 3.41 7.34 -5.37
CA VAL A 152 3.24 6.38 -4.29
C VAL A 152 1.98 6.71 -3.51
N MET A 153 1.03 5.77 -3.49
CA MET A 153 -0.16 5.86 -2.67
C MET A 153 0.07 5.12 -1.35
N LEU A 154 -0.23 5.77 -0.24
CA LEU A 154 -0.08 5.18 1.09
C LEU A 154 -1.42 4.72 1.64
N VAL A 155 -1.48 3.47 2.06
CA VAL A 155 -2.59 2.89 2.82
C VAL A 155 -2.10 2.64 4.24
N SER A 156 -2.80 3.15 5.25
CA SER A 156 -2.42 2.97 6.65
C SER A 156 -3.57 2.34 7.43
N ILE A 157 -3.42 1.06 7.79
CA ILE A 157 -4.41 0.32 8.56
C ILE A 157 -3.90 0.20 10.00
N ILE A 158 -4.38 1.09 10.87
CA ILE A 158 -4.06 1.17 12.29
C ILE A 158 -5.38 1.25 13.05
N HIS A 159 -5.49 0.59 14.21
CA HIS A 159 -6.70 0.57 15.03
C HIS A 159 -7.07 1.98 15.51
N GLU A 160 -6.13 2.64 16.19
CA GLU A 160 -6.34 3.95 16.77
C GLU A 160 -6.31 5.05 15.70
N HIS A 161 -7.43 5.82 15.58
CA HIS A 161 -7.53 6.88 14.58
C HIS A 161 -6.45 7.95 14.75
N ALA A 162 -6.16 8.38 15.97
CA ALA A 162 -5.12 9.37 16.25
C ALA A 162 -3.73 8.88 15.83
N ALA A 163 -3.39 7.60 16.09
CA ALA A 163 -2.13 7.00 15.64
C ALA A 163 -2.05 6.91 14.11
N ARG A 164 -3.17 6.62 13.43
CA ARG A 164 -3.24 6.61 11.98
C ARG A 164 -3.00 8.00 11.38
N MET A 165 -3.64 9.03 11.92
CA MET A 165 -3.39 10.41 11.49
C MET A 165 -1.95 10.82 11.73
N ARG A 166 -1.41 10.47 12.90
CA ARG A 166 -0.01 10.75 13.24
C ARG A 166 0.97 10.06 12.29
N SER A 167 0.66 8.82 11.85
CA SER A 167 1.48 8.11 10.85
C SER A 167 1.58 8.90 9.55
N TYR A 168 0.48 9.40 9.01
CA TYR A 168 0.49 10.25 7.81
C TYR A 168 1.25 11.57 8.02
N GLU A 169 1.05 12.24 9.15
CA GLU A 169 1.76 13.48 9.48
C GLU A 169 3.27 13.30 9.53
N LEU A 170 3.75 12.21 10.16
CA LEU A 170 5.16 11.90 10.28
C LEU A 170 5.77 11.66 8.89
N ILE A 171 5.09 10.89 8.04
CA ILE A 171 5.55 10.62 6.68
C ILE A 171 5.57 11.91 5.85
N ALA A 172 4.51 12.70 5.91
CA ALA A 172 4.42 13.92 5.12
C ALA A 172 5.49 14.95 5.51
N ARG A 173 5.84 15.06 6.80
CA ARG A 173 6.97 15.88 7.27
C ARG A 173 8.29 15.35 6.78
N GLU A 174 8.51 14.04 6.82
CA GLU A 174 9.75 13.40 6.37
C GLU A 174 10.01 13.63 4.88
N PHE A 175 8.94 13.68 4.08
CA PHE A 175 9.01 14.00 2.65
C PHE A 175 8.87 15.50 2.34
N ALA A 176 8.84 16.37 3.35
CA ALA A 176 8.70 17.83 3.21
C ALA A 176 7.50 18.25 2.33
N LEU A 177 6.35 17.60 2.54
CA LEU A 177 5.13 17.88 1.77
C LEU A 177 4.35 19.09 2.33
N PHE A 178 4.70 19.61 3.52
CA PHE A 178 4.23 20.85 4.14
C PHE A 178 5.15 21.33 5.27
#